data_070193e33a0e515e67930f6057653e7d
#
_entry.id   070193e33a0e515e67930f6057653e7d
#
_cell.length_a   1.000
_cell.length_b   1.000
_cell.length_c   1.000
_cell.angle_alpha   90.00
_cell.angle_beta   90.00
_cell.angle_gamma   90.00
#
_symmetry.space_group_name_H-M   'P 1'
#
loop_
_entity.id
_entity.type
_entity.pdbx_description
1 polymer ?
#
loop_
_entity_poly.entity_id
_entity_poly.type
_entity_poly.pdbx_seq_one_letter_code
_entity_poly.pdbx_strand_id
1 'polypeptide(L)' 'MIEKDYQLYGTKILNLKTQEIGLLICIWKNKFADSDIDFATCVDRQGKRYNIELDSIRCFEDDFEE' A
#
# COMPACT_ATOMS: atom_id res chain seq x y z
N MET A 1 -6.31 16.08 6.08
CA MET A 1 -4.99 15.81 6.62
C MET A 1 -4.52 14.43 6.23
N ILE A 2 -3.25 14.26 5.96
CA ILE A 2 -2.70 13.00 5.54
C ILE A 2 -1.82 12.44 6.64
N GLU A 3 -2.05 11.17 6.96
CA GLU A 3 -1.23 10.48 7.93
C GLU A 3 -0.44 9.40 7.22
N LYS A 4 0.81 9.28 7.56
CA LYS A 4 1.66 8.28 6.95
C LYS A 4 2.18 7.34 8.00
N ASP A 5 2.26 6.08 7.63
CA ASP A 5 2.77 5.06 8.51
C ASP A 5 4.06 4.55 7.93
N TYR A 6 5.16 5.03 8.45
CA TYR A 6 6.46 4.67 7.89
C TYR A 6 6.91 3.29 8.28
N GLN A 7 6.22 2.65 9.17
CA GLN A 7 6.62 1.31 9.57
C GLN A 7 6.47 0.32 8.44
N LEU A 8 5.63 0.62 7.47
CA LEU A 8 5.40 -0.29 6.37
C LEU A 8 6.18 0.06 5.13
N TYR A 9 7.01 1.07 5.23
CA TYR A 9 7.77 1.53 4.07
C TYR A 9 8.66 0.40 3.55
N GLY A 10 8.56 0.12 2.26
CA GLY A 10 9.37 -0.92 1.66
C GLY A 10 8.84 -2.32 1.82
N THR A 11 7.66 -2.47 2.41
CA THR A 11 7.07 -3.77 2.58
C THR A 11 6.61 -4.34 1.25
N LYS A 12 6.92 -5.60 1.03
CA LYS A 12 6.47 -6.25 -0.20
C LYS A 12 4.96 -6.49 -0.11
N ILE A 13 4.27 -6.17 -1.17
CA ILE A 13 2.83 -6.33 -1.21
C ILE A 13 2.41 -6.98 -2.51
N LEU A 14 1.22 -7.52 -2.50
CA LEU A 14 0.58 -8.05 -3.69
C LEU A 14 -0.59 -7.14 -4.05
N ASN A 15 -0.59 -6.66 -5.29
CA ASN A 15 -1.69 -5.87 -5.79
C ASN A 15 -2.78 -6.83 -6.24
N LEU A 16 -3.91 -6.79 -5.55
CA LEU A 16 -4.97 -7.75 -5.81
C LEU A 16 -5.68 -7.49 -7.13
N LYS A 17 -5.58 -6.27 -7.63
CA LYS A 17 -6.25 -5.96 -8.90
C LYS A 17 -5.45 -6.43 -10.10
N THR A 18 -4.14 -6.34 -10.04
CA THR A 18 -3.30 -6.75 -11.15
C THR A 18 -2.59 -8.06 -10.87
N GLN A 19 -2.58 -8.47 -9.59
CA GLN A 19 -1.89 -9.67 -9.16
C GLN A 19 -0.38 -9.57 -9.35
N GLU A 20 0.13 -8.36 -9.24
CA GLU A 20 1.56 -8.12 -9.35
C GLU A 20 2.13 -7.76 -8.01
N ILE A 21 3.39 -8.06 -7.84
CA ILE A 21 4.10 -7.77 -6.61
C ILE A 21 4.72 -6.39 -6.72
N GLY A 22 4.64 -5.64 -5.62
CA GLY A 22 5.24 -4.32 -5.56
C GLY A 22 5.73 -4.05 -4.16
N LEU A 23 6.11 -2.81 -3.93
CA LEU A 23 6.58 -2.37 -2.63
C LEU A 23 5.69 -1.25 -2.12
N LEU A 24 5.39 -1.31 -0.85
CA LEU A 24 4.59 -0.29 -0.21
C LEU A 24 5.49 0.86 0.21
N ILE A 25 5.13 2.06 -0.20
CA ILE A 25 5.88 3.26 0.16
C ILE A 25 5.32 3.88 1.42
N CYS A 26 4.02 4.13 1.43
CA CYS A 26 3.39 4.72 2.60
C CYS A 26 1.90 4.47 2.53
N ILE A 27 1.26 4.65 3.67
CA ILE A 27 -0.18 4.56 3.80
C ILE A 27 -0.68 5.92 4.20
N TRP A 28 -1.77 6.34 3.62
CA TRP A 28 -2.35 7.63 3.95
C TRP A 28 -3.85 7.53 3.90
N LYS A 29 -4.50 8.44 4.56
CA LYS A 29 -5.94 8.44 4.67
C LYS A 29 -6.49 9.67 3.97
N ASN A 30 -7.52 9.46 3.18
CA ASN A 30 -8.20 10.56 2.53
C ASN A 30 -9.58 10.68 3.15
N LYS A 31 -9.89 11.88 3.61
CA LYS A 31 -11.16 12.11 4.28
C LYS A 31 -12.15 12.69 3.31
N PHE A 32 -13.28 12.03 3.21
CA PHE A 32 -14.38 12.52 2.40
C PHE A 32 -15.48 13.02 3.33
N ALA A 33 -16.50 13.59 2.77
CA ALA A 33 -17.56 14.18 3.58
C ALA A 33 -18.18 13.16 4.53
N ASP A 34 -18.40 11.96 4.04
CA ASP A 34 -19.11 10.96 4.81
C ASP A 34 -18.28 9.80 5.25
N SER A 35 -17.04 9.72 4.82
CA SER A 35 -16.26 8.55 5.16
C SER A 35 -14.78 8.82 4.93
N ASP A 36 -13.97 7.94 5.51
CA ASP A 36 -12.54 7.98 5.33
C ASP A 36 -12.13 6.75 4.55
N ILE A 37 -11.21 6.92 3.64
CA ILE A 37 -10.72 5.80 2.86
C ILE A 37 -9.21 5.78 2.98
N ASP A 38 -8.69 4.60 3.30
CA ASP A 38 -7.25 4.42 3.41
C ASP A 38 -6.68 4.05 2.05
N PHE A 39 -5.61 4.72 1.70
CA PHE A 39 -4.91 4.47 0.45
C PHE A 39 -3.48 4.10 0.74
N ALA A 40 -2.87 3.48 -0.22
CA ALA A 40 -1.46 3.12 -0.17
C ALA A 40 -0.79 3.63 -1.42
N THR A 41 0.42 4.14 -1.25
CA THR A 41 1.26 4.48 -2.39
C THR A 41 2.28 3.37 -2.53
N CYS A 42 2.33 2.78 -3.69
CA CYS A 42 3.18 1.63 -3.94
C CYS A 42 4.02 1.86 -5.18
N VAL A 43 5.02 1.01 -5.34
CA VAL A 43 5.91 1.05 -6.50
C VAL A 43 5.82 -0.32 -7.16
N ASP A 44 5.63 -0.34 -8.47
CA ASP A 44 5.56 -1.61 -9.16
C ASP A 44 6.97 -2.09 -9.51
N ARG A 45 7.06 -3.19 -10.23
CA ARG A 45 8.35 -3.79 -10.51
C ARG A 45 9.20 -2.96 -11.45
N GLN A 46 8.58 -2.01 -12.12
CA GLN A 46 9.30 -1.14 -13.02
C GLN A 46 9.65 0.18 -12.41
N GLY A 47 9.35 0.34 -11.13
CA GLY A 47 9.68 1.57 -10.43
C GLY A 47 8.65 2.66 -10.55
N LYS A 48 7.48 2.35 -11.06
CA LYS A 48 6.43 3.33 -11.18
C LYS A 48 5.59 3.39 -9.92
N ARG A 49 5.34 4.58 -9.45
CA ARG A 49 4.49 4.76 -8.28
C ARG A 49 3.03 4.80 -8.69
N TYR A 50 2.20 4.29 -7.81
CA TYR A 50 0.77 4.36 -8.03
C TYR A 50 0.08 4.38 -6.68
N ASN A 51 -1.13 4.93 -6.65
CA ASN A 51 -1.95 4.96 -5.45
C ASN A 51 -3.08 3.98 -5.63
N ILE A 52 -3.39 3.26 -4.57
CA ILE A 52 -4.41 2.24 -4.62
C ILE A 52 -5.04 2.16 -3.25
N GLU A 53 -6.30 1.76 -3.19
CA GLU A 53 -6.94 1.60 -1.91
C GLU A 53 -6.24 0.51 -1.12
N LEU A 54 -6.13 0.74 0.17
CA LEU A 54 -5.41 -0.20 1.02
C LEU A 54 -6.03 -1.58 0.97
N ASP A 55 -7.34 -1.66 0.80
CA ASP A 55 -8.02 -2.95 0.73
C ASP A 55 -7.70 -3.72 -0.53
N SER A 56 -7.07 -3.08 -1.50
CA SER A 56 -6.77 -3.73 -2.76
C SER A 56 -5.36 -4.30 -2.81
N ILE A 57 -4.66 -4.25 -1.70
CA ILE A 57 -3.33 -4.83 -1.62
C ILE A 57 -3.26 -5.76 -0.43
N ARG A 58 -2.25 -6.61 -0.45
CA ARG A 58 -2.04 -7.55 0.59
C ARG A 58 -0.57 -7.59 0.92
N CYS A 59 -0.23 -7.48 2.19
CA CYS A 59 1.16 -7.52 2.58
C CYS A 59 1.61 -8.95 2.74
N PHE A 60 2.85 -9.20 2.37
CA PHE A 60 3.46 -10.49 2.63
C PHE A 60 4.03 -10.46 4.02
N GLU A 61 3.60 -11.39 4.83
CA GLU A 61 4.04 -11.41 6.20
C GLU A 61 4.85 -12.62 6.53
N ASP A 62 4.93 -13.52 5.62
CA ASP A 62 5.59 -14.76 5.91
C ASP A 62 7.06 -14.69 5.69
N ASP A 63 7.51 -13.63 5.13
CA ASP A 63 8.88 -13.60 4.73
C ASP A 63 9.79 -13.49 5.90
N PHE A 64 9.29 -13.14 7.03
CA PHE A 64 10.16 -13.10 8.11
C PHE A 64 9.89 -14.09 9.12
N GLU A 65 9.47 -14.80 8.96
CA GLU A 65 9.49 -15.62 9.91
C GLU A 65 10.47 -16.33 10.13
N GLU A 66 11.00 -16.19 10.12
CA GLU A 66 11.86 -16.61 10.15
C GLU A 66 12.23 -16.80 10.50
#